data_f8f621b0e42e04283e1799c3013bfef2
#
_entry.id   f8f621b0e42e04283e1799c3013bfef2
#
_cell.length_a   1.000
_cell.length_b   1.000
_cell.length_c   1.000
_cell.angle_alpha   90.00
_cell.angle_beta   90.00
_cell.angle_gamma   90.00
#
_symmetry.space_group_name_H-M   'P 1'
#
loop_
_entity.id
_entity.type
_entity.pdbx_description
1 polymer ?
#
loop_
_entity_poly.entity_id
_entity_poly.type
_entity_poly.pdbx_seq_one_letter_code
_entity_poly.pdbx_strand_id
1 'polypeptide(L)'
;MGGHPAIGFMAALVIAPLLVGGLAVIADMTIIKRIEYDPERTIVATIGLLYIIQQLTLMTYGPEARPVEPPFNQRIALPWFEFGENGLEFYYPWGLSTTTYKLAVIGAAGAVLAGVWAMMRHTKVGLLMRATQADREMALAFGIPVERVYAIVFGIGAGLAALAAVLIVPIQQAHYLMGADPLLLSFIVVIIGGLGSLPGTVLAAVIIGLSDGIISVFFSPTLAKILATLLVGL
;
A
#
# COMPACT_ATOMS: atom_id res chain seq x y z
N MET A 1 3.50 15.12 27.19
CA MET A 1 3.41 13.70 27.60
C MET A 1 4.48 12.95 26.83
N GLY A 2 5.61 12.62 27.53
CA GLY A 2 6.84 12.09 26.89
C GLY A 2 6.78 10.57 26.69
N GLY A 3 5.98 10.11 25.79
CA GLY A 3 6.10 8.74 25.30
C GLY A 3 7.19 8.70 24.23
N HIS A 4 8.09 7.71 24.31
CA HIS A 4 9.13 7.52 23.30
C HIS A 4 8.49 7.40 21.93
N PRO A 5 8.82 8.22 20.92
CA PRO A 5 8.19 8.23 19.60
C PRO A 5 8.26 6.84 18.91
N ALA A 6 9.31 6.07 19.21
CA ALA A 6 9.46 4.71 18.74
C ALA A 6 8.38 3.75 19.25
N ILE A 7 7.95 3.87 20.51
CA ILE A 7 6.91 3.00 21.10
C ILE A 7 5.56 3.31 20.45
N GLY A 8 5.24 4.59 20.26
CA GLY A 8 4.02 5.02 19.58
C GLY A 8 3.96 4.53 18.13
N PHE A 9 5.09 4.60 17.41
CA PHE A 9 5.19 4.10 16.04
C PHE A 9 5.02 2.58 15.97
N MET A 10 5.68 1.82 16.83
CA MET A 10 5.55 0.36 16.89
C MET A 10 4.12 -0.07 17.26
N ALA A 11 3.49 0.64 18.19
CA ALA A 11 2.08 0.42 18.52
C ALA A 11 1.17 0.70 17.32
N ALA A 12 1.38 1.82 16.61
CA ALA A 12 0.61 2.17 15.42
C ALA A 12 0.77 1.11 14.30
N LEU A 13 1.95 0.55 14.13
CA LEU A 13 2.26 -0.47 13.12
C LEU A 13 1.47 -1.77 13.32
N VAL A 14 1.04 -2.08 14.55
CA VAL A 14 0.22 -3.24 14.87
C VAL A 14 -1.26 -2.87 15.01
N ILE A 15 -1.55 -1.79 15.71
CA ILE A 15 -2.94 -1.41 16.04
C ILE A 15 -3.68 -0.89 14.81
N ALA A 16 -3.05 -0.06 13.97
CA ALA A 16 -3.72 0.52 12.81
C ALA A 16 -4.17 -0.54 11.77
N PRO A 17 -3.33 -1.52 11.35
CA PRO A 17 -3.78 -2.59 10.48
C PRO A 17 -4.91 -3.43 11.05
N LEU A 18 -4.88 -3.73 12.36
CA LEU A 18 -5.92 -4.51 13.02
C LEU A 18 -7.25 -3.75 13.10
N LEU A 19 -7.21 -2.47 13.47
CA LEU A 19 -8.41 -1.63 13.54
C LEU A 19 -9.02 -1.42 12.16
N VAL A 20 -8.21 -1.01 11.18
CA VAL A 20 -8.71 -0.74 9.81
C VAL A 20 -9.16 -2.02 9.14
N GLY A 21 -8.41 -3.11 9.28
CA GLY A 21 -8.82 -4.43 8.78
C GLY A 21 -10.11 -4.92 9.41
N GLY A 22 -10.27 -4.75 10.73
CA GLY A 22 -11.52 -5.09 11.44
C GLY A 22 -12.71 -4.24 10.99
N LEU A 23 -12.52 -2.92 10.83
CA LEU A 23 -13.56 -2.03 10.31
C LEU A 23 -13.94 -2.40 8.86
N ALA A 24 -12.97 -2.80 8.04
CA ALA A 24 -13.21 -3.24 6.68
C ALA A 24 -14.04 -4.54 6.65
N VAL A 25 -13.76 -5.52 7.51
CA VAL A 25 -14.59 -6.73 7.64
C VAL A 25 -16.02 -6.39 8.04
N ILE A 26 -16.20 -5.44 8.97
CA ILE A 26 -17.54 -4.98 9.37
C ILE A 26 -18.24 -4.29 8.19
N ALA A 27 -17.54 -3.43 7.46
CA ALA A 27 -18.08 -2.75 6.27
C ALA A 27 -18.48 -3.74 5.18
N ASP A 28 -17.66 -4.78 4.94
CA ASP A 28 -17.99 -5.84 4.00
C ASP A 28 -19.28 -6.58 4.41
N MET A 29 -19.36 -7.03 5.66
CA MET A 29 -20.50 -7.78 6.16
C MET A 29 -21.79 -6.97 6.22
N THR A 30 -21.71 -5.65 6.45
CA THR A 30 -22.88 -4.78 6.62
C THR A 30 -23.33 -4.12 5.34
N ILE A 31 -22.40 -3.73 4.46
CA ILE A 31 -22.68 -2.95 3.25
C ILE A 31 -22.50 -3.83 2.01
N ILE A 32 -21.29 -4.35 1.76
CA ILE A 32 -20.94 -5.00 0.50
C ILE A 32 -21.71 -6.30 0.31
N LYS A 33 -21.86 -7.07 1.36
CA LYS A 33 -22.68 -8.29 1.34
C LYS A 33 -24.15 -8.01 0.96
N ARG A 34 -24.73 -6.88 1.41
CA ARG A 34 -26.12 -6.52 1.09
C ARG A 34 -26.36 -6.13 -0.37
N ILE A 35 -25.31 -5.72 -1.07
CA ILE A 35 -25.35 -5.39 -2.49
C ILE A 35 -24.91 -6.56 -3.38
N GLU A 36 -24.86 -7.78 -2.79
CA GLU A 36 -24.58 -9.04 -3.49
C GLU A 36 -23.23 -9.09 -4.21
N TYR A 37 -22.26 -8.29 -3.74
CA TYR A 37 -20.92 -8.13 -4.37
C TYR A 37 -20.98 -7.68 -5.84
N ASP A 38 -22.03 -6.97 -6.22
CA ASP A 38 -22.12 -6.34 -7.55
C ASP A 38 -20.98 -5.33 -7.73
N PRO A 39 -20.14 -5.42 -8.78
CA PRO A 39 -18.96 -4.59 -8.93
C PRO A 39 -19.28 -3.09 -8.98
N GLU A 40 -20.30 -2.70 -9.72
CA GLU A 40 -20.65 -1.27 -9.89
C GLU A 40 -21.16 -0.67 -8.57
N ARG A 41 -22.05 -1.38 -7.89
CA ARG A 41 -22.59 -0.95 -6.59
C ARG A 41 -21.51 -0.94 -5.51
N THR A 42 -20.57 -1.90 -5.56
CA THR A 42 -19.45 -1.97 -4.61
C THR A 42 -18.54 -0.76 -4.76
N ILE A 43 -18.21 -0.35 -6.00
CA ILE A 43 -17.40 0.84 -6.25
C ILE A 43 -18.07 2.09 -5.67
N VAL A 44 -19.37 2.29 -5.94
CA VAL A 44 -20.11 3.44 -5.42
C VAL A 44 -20.16 3.44 -3.90
N ALA A 45 -20.42 2.28 -3.28
CA ALA A 45 -20.48 2.15 -1.83
C ALA A 45 -19.13 2.42 -1.15
N THR A 46 -18.02 1.91 -1.73
CA THR A 46 -16.68 2.13 -1.18
C THR A 46 -16.21 3.56 -1.35
N ILE A 47 -16.54 4.23 -2.46
CA ILE A 47 -16.29 5.66 -2.65
C ILE A 47 -17.09 6.49 -1.62
N GLY A 48 -18.37 6.15 -1.39
CA GLY A 48 -19.16 6.79 -0.34
C GLY A 48 -18.53 6.65 1.05
N LEU A 49 -18.06 5.46 1.38
CA LEU A 49 -17.35 5.20 2.65
C LEU A 49 -16.03 6.00 2.75
N LEU A 50 -15.28 6.10 1.65
CA LEU A 50 -14.08 6.93 1.58
C LEU A 50 -14.37 8.39 1.93
N TYR A 51 -15.41 8.99 1.32
CA TYR A 51 -15.79 10.37 1.61
C TYR A 51 -16.26 10.57 3.05
N ILE A 52 -16.99 9.62 3.62
CA ILE A 52 -17.40 9.67 5.03
C ILE A 52 -16.16 9.68 5.93
N ILE A 53 -15.19 8.80 5.70
CA ILE A 53 -13.98 8.72 6.49
C ILE A 53 -13.13 9.99 6.34
N GLN A 54 -12.99 10.51 5.12
CA GLN A 54 -12.28 11.77 4.86
C GLN A 54 -12.94 12.95 5.59
N GLN A 55 -14.26 13.05 5.55
CA GLN A 55 -14.99 14.13 6.21
C GLN A 55 -14.90 14.02 7.73
N LEU A 56 -15.01 12.83 8.30
CA LEU A 56 -14.81 12.59 9.73
C LEU A 56 -13.39 12.98 10.16
N THR A 57 -12.38 12.61 9.36
CA THR A 57 -10.98 12.96 9.63
C THR A 57 -10.78 14.47 9.58
N LEU A 58 -11.36 15.14 8.57
CA LEU A 58 -11.30 16.60 8.43
C LEU A 58 -11.96 17.32 9.63
N MET A 59 -13.13 16.85 10.07
CA MET A 59 -13.83 17.44 11.22
C MET A 59 -13.09 17.24 12.54
N THR A 60 -12.41 16.10 12.69
CA THR A 60 -11.75 15.73 13.96
C THR A 60 -10.34 16.32 14.07
N TYR A 61 -9.57 16.27 13.00
CA TYR A 61 -8.14 16.63 12.98
C TYR A 61 -7.85 17.94 12.24
N GLY A 62 -8.80 18.45 11.45
CA GLY A 62 -8.64 19.66 10.65
C GLY A 62 -7.93 19.42 9.30
N PRO A 63 -7.81 20.49 8.48
CA PRO A 63 -7.23 20.40 7.13
C PRO A 63 -5.71 20.40 7.12
N GLU A 64 -5.06 20.72 8.23
CA GLU A 64 -3.62 20.92 8.30
C GLU A 64 -2.85 19.59 8.24
N ALA A 65 -1.78 19.56 7.43
CA ALA A 65 -0.87 18.44 7.40
C ALA A 65 -0.06 18.38 8.71
N ARG A 66 -0.04 17.22 9.35
CA ARG A 66 0.68 17.00 10.61
C ARG A 66 1.96 16.23 10.36
N PRO A 67 3.14 16.79 10.67
CA PRO A 67 4.38 16.04 10.59
C PRO A 67 4.42 14.97 11.67
N VAL A 68 4.87 13.78 11.28
CA VAL A 68 5.13 12.67 12.20
C VAL A 68 6.62 12.40 12.17
N GLU A 69 7.26 12.45 13.35
CA GLU A 69 8.69 12.18 13.44
C GLU A 69 8.98 10.68 13.20
N PRO A 70 9.92 10.36 12.29
CA PRO A 70 10.34 9.00 12.08
C PRO A 70 11.05 8.45 13.32
N PRO A 71 10.86 7.16 13.67
CA PRO A 71 11.49 6.55 14.84
C PRO A 71 13.03 6.51 14.74
N PHE A 72 13.56 6.56 13.52
CA PHE A 72 15.00 6.58 13.21
C PHE A 72 15.27 7.68 12.19
N ASN A 73 16.11 8.65 12.54
CA ASN A 73 16.42 9.79 11.67
C ASN A 73 17.93 9.97 11.47
N GLN A 74 18.66 8.87 11.30
CA GLN A 74 20.08 8.92 10.98
C GLN A 74 20.25 9.06 9.47
N ARG A 75 21.10 9.98 9.02
CA ARG A 75 21.50 10.12 7.61
C ARG A 75 22.66 9.18 7.33
N ILE A 76 22.50 8.32 6.35
CA ILE A 76 23.56 7.43 5.86
C ILE A 76 23.96 7.89 4.47
N ALA A 77 25.26 8.08 4.24
CA ALA A 77 25.81 8.27 2.91
C ALA A 77 25.72 6.93 2.15
N LEU A 78 25.14 6.94 0.97
CA LEU A 78 25.07 5.75 0.12
C LEU A 78 26.39 5.62 -0.64
N PRO A 79 27.07 4.46 -0.58
CA PRO A 79 28.22 4.19 -1.42
C PRO A 79 27.76 4.07 -2.88
N TRP A 80 28.42 4.79 -3.76
CA TRP A 80 28.26 4.63 -5.21
C TRP A 80 29.39 3.77 -5.75
N PHE A 81 29.10 2.99 -6.79
CA PHE A 81 30.09 2.13 -7.45
C PHE A 81 30.55 2.80 -8.74
N GLU A 82 31.84 3.03 -8.89
CA GLU A 82 32.45 3.47 -10.12
C GLU A 82 33.44 2.42 -10.61
N PHE A 83 33.38 2.12 -11.91
CA PHE A 83 34.36 1.22 -12.54
C PHE A 83 35.58 2.07 -12.94
N GLY A 84 36.56 2.17 -12.05
CA GLY A 84 37.83 2.77 -12.33
C GLY A 84 38.81 1.81 -13.01
N GLU A 85 39.95 2.34 -13.49
CA GLU A 85 40.98 1.54 -14.17
C GLU A 85 41.57 0.40 -13.33
N ASN A 86 41.41 0.44 -12.00
CA ASN A 86 41.90 -0.56 -11.05
C ASN A 86 40.81 -1.49 -10.47
N GLY A 87 39.58 -1.45 -11.04
CA GLY A 87 38.45 -2.25 -10.55
C GLY A 87 37.30 -1.45 -9.91
N LEU A 88 36.49 -2.09 -9.08
CA LEU A 88 35.38 -1.47 -8.35
C LEU A 88 35.90 -0.56 -7.23
N GLU A 89 35.81 0.73 -7.42
CA GLU A 89 36.06 1.72 -6.38
C GLU A 89 34.76 2.20 -5.74
N PHE A 90 34.74 2.22 -4.40
CA PHE A 90 33.62 2.73 -3.62
C PHE A 90 33.79 4.25 -3.45
N TYR A 91 32.95 5.00 -4.10
CA TYR A 91 32.96 6.45 -4.03
C TYR A 91 31.72 6.96 -3.29
N TYR A 92 31.89 7.95 -2.44
CA TYR A 92 30.80 8.64 -1.76
C TYR A 92 30.53 10.00 -2.45
N PRO A 93 29.62 10.06 -3.45
CA PRO A 93 29.38 11.31 -4.14
C PRO A 93 28.75 12.34 -3.21
N TRP A 94 29.18 13.57 -3.33
CA TRP A 94 28.69 14.70 -2.57
C TRP A 94 27.17 14.79 -2.67
N GLY A 95 26.45 14.57 -1.54
CA GLY A 95 25.02 14.84 -1.42
C GLY A 95 24.08 13.64 -1.54
N LEU A 96 24.54 12.44 -1.90
CA LEU A 96 23.71 11.23 -1.86
C LEU A 96 23.60 10.69 -0.44
N SER A 97 22.82 11.37 0.38
CA SER A 97 22.47 10.90 1.72
C SER A 97 21.00 10.48 1.75
N THR A 98 20.72 9.29 2.25
CA THR A 98 19.35 8.86 2.53
C THR A 98 19.14 8.69 4.03
N THR A 99 17.90 8.77 4.45
CA THR A 99 17.56 8.51 5.85
C THR A 99 17.45 7.00 6.06
N THR A 100 18.01 6.49 7.16
CA THR A 100 17.88 5.08 7.57
C THR A 100 16.43 4.61 7.53
N TYR A 101 15.50 5.50 7.85
CA TYR A 101 14.08 5.22 7.82
C TYR A 101 13.57 4.81 6.43
N LYS A 102 14.00 5.49 5.36
CA LYS A 102 13.60 5.13 3.97
C LYS A 102 14.07 3.73 3.59
N LEU A 103 15.30 3.35 3.98
CA LEU A 103 15.80 1.99 3.76
C LEU A 103 15.01 0.95 4.56
N ALA A 104 14.66 1.27 5.80
CA ALA A 104 13.81 0.41 6.63
C ALA A 104 12.42 0.21 6.02
N VAL A 105 11.82 1.26 5.43
CA VAL A 105 10.53 1.17 4.74
C VAL A 105 10.62 0.26 3.51
N ILE A 106 11.70 0.34 2.72
CA ILE A 106 11.92 -0.56 1.57
C ILE A 106 12.03 -2.02 2.06
N GLY A 107 12.81 -2.26 3.11
CA GLY A 107 12.93 -3.58 3.72
C GLY A 107 11.59 -4.11 4.26
N ALA A 108 10.83 -3.25 4.94
CA ALA A 108 9.50 -3.58 5.45
C ALA A 108 8.52 -3.91 4.31
N ALA A 109 8.54 -3.14 3.21
CA ALA A 109 7.72 -3.43 2.03
C ALA A 109 8.05 -4.81 1.44
N GLY A 110 9.34 -5.13 1.29
CA GLY A 110 9.79 -6.46 0.85
C GLY A 110 9.32 -7.58 1.79
N ALA A 111 9.42 -7.38 3.10
CA ALA A 111 8.97 -8.35 4.09
C ALA A 111 7.45 -8.56 4.04
N VAL A 112 6.67 -7.49 3.88
CA VAL A 112 5.20 -7.56 3.72
C VAL A 112 4.84 -8.32 2.45
N LEU A 113 5.49 -8.02 1.32
CA LEU A 113 5.27 -8.74 0.06
C LEU A 113 5.59 -10.23 0.19
N ALA A 114 6.72 -10.57 0.82
CA ALA A 114 7.08 -11.96 1.10
C ALA A 114 6.06 -12.65 2.02
N GLY A 115 5.56 -11.94 3.03
CA GLY A 115 4.51 -12.42 3.93
C GLY A 115 3.19 -12.71 3.20
N VAL A 116 2.74 -11.78 2.36
CA VAL A 116 1.53 -11.95 1.53
C VAL A 116 1.70 -13.13 0.57
N TRP A 117 2.84 -13.23 -0.10
CA TRP A 117 3.14 -14.35 -0.99
C TRP A 117 3.14 -15.69 -0.25
N ALA A 118 3.80 -15.76 0.91
CA ALA A 118 3.82 -16.95 1.76
C ALA A 118 2.40 -17.31 2.26
N MET A 119 1.63 -16.32 2.69
CA MET A 119 0.24 -16.50 3.09
C MET A 119 -0.60 -17.09 1.95
N MET A 120 -0.49 -16.52 0.75
CA MET A 120 -1.21 -17.00 -0.43
C MET A 120 -0.80 -18.42 -0.80
N ARG A 121 0.47 -18.79 -0.66
CA ARG A 121 0.99 -20.11 -1.10
C ARG A 121 0.82 -21.21 -0.08
N HIS A 122 0.99 -20.90 1.21
CA HIS A 122 1.12 -21.92 2.27
C HIS A 122 -0.05 -21.97 3.25
N THR A 123 -1.04 -21.06 3.18
CA THR A 123 -2.14 -21.06 4.13
C THR A 123 -3.46 -21.54 3.52
N LYS A 124 -4.35 -22.02 4.39
CA LYS A 124 -5.74 -22.39 4.01
C LYS A 124 -6.51 -21.20 3.45
N VAL A 125 -6.26 -19.99 3.99
CA VAL A 125 -6.89 -18.76 3.51
C VAL A 125 -6.50 -18.49 2.07
N GLY A 126 -5.20 -18.59 1.73
CA GLY A 126 -4.73 -18.42 0.36
C GLY A 126 -5.28 -19.50 -0.60
N LEU A 127 -5.49 -20.73 -0.12
CA LEU A 127 -6.13 -21.77 -0.93
C LEU A 127 -7.59 -21.42 -1.23
N LEU A 128 -8.36 -21.01 -0.22
CA LEU A 128 -9.77 -20.60 -0.37
C LEU A 128 -9.90 -19.37 -1.29
N MET A 129 -9.00 -18.40 -1.16
CA MET A 129 -8.96 -17.22 -2.05
C MET A 129 -8.80 -17.64 -3.52
N ARG A 130 -7.82 -18.49 -3.83
CA ARG A 130 -7.59 -18.96 -5.20
C ARG A 130 -8.74 -19.80 -5.75
N ALA A 131 -9.33 -20.66 -4.93
CA ALA A 131 -10.49 -21.45 -5.31
C ALA A 131 -11.70 -20.56 -5.65
N THR A 132 -11.99 -19.57 -4.80
CA THR A 132 -13.09 -18.61 -5.03
C THR A 132 -12.84 -17.71 -6.25
N GLN A 133 -11.58 -17.34 -6.51
CA GLN A 133 -11.19 -16.53 -7.66
C GLN A 133 -11.32 -17.32 -8.98
N ALA A 134 -11.01 -18.61 -8.97
CA ALA A 134 -11.08 -19.46 -10.16
C ALA A 134 -12.53 -19.68 -10.63
N ASP A 135 -13.42 -20.01 -9.71
CA ASP A 135 -14.84 -20.18 -9.98
C ASP A 135 -15.65 -20.06 -8.68
N ARG A 136 -16.47 -18.99 -8.63
CA ARG A 136 -17.32 -18.72 -7.45
C ARG A 136 -18.42 -19.76 -7.29
N GLU A 137 -19.06 -20.19 -8.39
CA GLU A 137 -20.20 -21.11 -8.33
C GLU A 137 -19.73 -22.51 -7.91
N MET A 138 -18.62 -22.95 -8.47
CA MET A 138 -18.01 -24.23 -8.09
C MET A 138 -17.52 -24.20 -6.63
N ALA A 139 -16.91 -23.09 -6.17
CA ALA A 139 -16.51 -22.94 -4.79
C ALA A 139 -17.70 -23.08 -3.82
N LEU A 140 -18.85 -22.47 -4.15
CA LEU A 140 -20.09 -22.62 -3.37
C LEU A 140 -20.60 -24.06 -3.40
N ALA A 141 -20.55 -24.74 -4.55
CA ALA A 141 -20.98 -26.13 -4.69
C ALA A 141 -20.12 -27.09 -3.82
N PHE A 142 -18.84 -26.78 -3.64
CA PHE A 142 -17.93 -27.50 -2.74
C PHE A 142 -18.07 -27.10 -1.26
N GLY A 143 -19.05 -26.24 -0.91
CA GLY A 143 -19.30 -25.83 0.47
C GLY A 143 -18.32 -24.77 1.02
N ILE A 144 -17.57 -24.10 0.14
CA ILE A 144 -16.71 -22.99 0.57
C ILE A 144 -17.57 -21.79 0.95
N PRO A 145 -17.41 -21.20 2.15
CA PRO A 145 -18.17 -20.03 2.58
C PRO A 145 -17.62 -18.76 1.90
N VAL A 146 -17.95 -18.57 0.61
CA VAL A 146 -17.40 -17.51 -0.26
C VAL A 146 -17.55 -16.11 0.35
N GLU A 147 -18.68 -15.82 1.00
CA GLU A 147 -18.89 -14.54 1.68
C GLU A 147 -17.87 -14.26 2.78
N ARG A 148 -17.53 -15.30 3.58
CA ARG A 148 -16.48 -15.16 4.61
C ARG A 148 -15.09 -14.97 3.99
N VAL A 149 -14.85 -15.63 2.87
CA VAL A 149 -13.58 -15.45 2.12
C VAL A 149 -13.46 -14.01 1.65
N TYR A 150 -14.51 -13.42 1.07
CA TYR A 150 -14.52 -12.03 0.64
C TYR A 150 -14.29 -11.06 1.80
N ALA A 151 -14.97 -11.24 2.92
CA ALA A 151 -14.78 -10.41 4.12
C ALA A 151 -13.34 -10.47 4.64
N ILE A 152 -12.75 -11.66 4.69
CA ILE A 152 -11.35 -11.84 5.13
C ILE A 152 -10.38 -11.18 4.16
N VAL A 153 -10.58 -11.35 2.84
CA VAL A 153 -9.74 -10.73 1.80
C VAL A 153 -9.79 -9.21 1.90
N PHE A 154 -11.00 -8.66 2.01
CA PHE A 154 -11.20 -7.22 2.14
C PHE A 154 -10.55 -6.66 3.41
N GLY A 155 -10.70 -7.38 4.54
CA GLY A 155 -10.05 -7.01 5.80
C GLY A 155 -8.52 -7.07 5.74
N ILE A 156 -7.95 -8.10 5.13
CA ILE A 156 -6.49 -8.22 4.94
C ILE A 156 -5.99 -7.08 4.02
N GLY A 157 -6.67 -6.83 2.91
CA GLY A 157 -6.32 -5.75 1.98
C GLY A 157 -6.30 -4.38 2.66
N ALA A 158 -7.35 -4.06 3.41
CA ALA A 158 -7.46 -2.81 4.17
C ALA A 158 -6.41 -2.72 5.29
N GLY A 159 -6.12 -3.82 5.97
CA GLY A 159 -5.05 -3.89 6.97
C GLY A 159 -3.66 -3.64 6.35
N LEU A 160 -3.37 -4.20 5.18
CA LEU A 160 -2.14 -3.95 4.45
C LEU A 160 -2.03 -2.49 3.99
N ALA A 161 -3.13 -1.89 3.53
CA ALA A 161 -3.17 -0.47 3.17
C ALA A 161 -2.90 0.44 4.40
N ALA A 162 -3.47 0.11 5.56
CA ALA A 162 -3.21 0.83 6.80
C ALA A 162 -1.74 0.68 7.25
N LEU A 163 -1.15 -0.50 7.10
CA LEU A 163 0.26 -0.73 7.39
C LEU A 163 1.15 0.12 6.47
N ALA A 164 0.86 0.16 5.17
CA ALA A 164 1.56 1.01 4.23
C ALA A 164 1.43 2.50 4.59
N ALA A 165 0.24 2.96 5.01
CA ALA A 165 0.01 4.32 5.44
C ALA A 165 0.87 4.68 6.66
N VAL A 166 0.95 3.82 7.69
CA VAL A 166 1.79 4.04 8.87
C VAL A 166 3.27 4.17 8.50
N LEU A 167 3.75 3.37 7.53
CA LEU A 167 5.13 3.43 7.06
C LEU A 167 5.43 4.69 6.23
N ILE A 168 4.46 5.24 5.49
CA ILE A 168 4.67 6.38 4.60
C ILE A 168 4.47 7.73 5.31
N VAL A 169 3.61 7.80 6.32
CA VAL A 169 3.29 9.03 7.05
C VAL A 169 4.52 9.82 7.53
N PRO A 170 5.59 9.21 8.09
CA PRO A 170 6.80 9.95 8.49
C PRO A 170 7.58 10.57 7.32
N ILE A 171 7.32 10.12 6.08
CA ILE A 171 7.97 10.64 4.87
C ILE A 171 7.14 11.77 4.24
N GLN A 172 5.79 11.63 4.21
CA GLN A 172 4.88 12.51 3.47
C GLN A 172 4.04 13.44 4.34
N GLN A 173 4.03 13.28 5.64
CA GLN A 173 3.11 13.94 6.59
C GLN A 173 1.67 13.40 6.52
N ALA A 174 0.97 13.44 7.65
CA ALA A 174 -0.40 12.97 7.74
C ALA A 174 -1.38 14.09 7.36
N HIS A 175 -2.23 13.86 6.37
CA HIS A 175 -3.34 14.75 6.01
C HIS A 175 -4.54 13.93 5.51
N TYR A 176 -5.73 14.52 5.56
CA TYR A 176 -6.98 13.81 5.30
C TYR A 176 -7.15 13.30 3.84
N LEU A 177 -6.41 13.87 2.87
CA LEU A 177 -6.42 13.46 1.46
C LEU A 177 -5.25 12.56 1.06
N MET A 178 -4.38 12.17 2.00
CA MET A 178 -3.15 11.42 1.68
C MET A 178 -3.38 10.09 0.96
N GLY A 179 -4.59 9.54 1.03
CA GLY A 179 -4.96 8.30 0.37
C GLY A 179 -5.37 8.45 -1.10
N ALA A 180 -5.62 9.66 -1.61
CA ALA A 180 -6.15 9.86 -2.96
C ALA A 180 -5.14 9.47 -4.05
N ASP A 181 -3.90 9.92 -3.94
CA ASP A 181 -2.83 9.60 -4.89
C ASP A 181 -2.49 8.09 -4.93
N PRO A 182 -2.26 7.43 -3.77
CA PRO A 182 -2.03 5.99 -3.75
C PRO A 182 -3.21 5.16 -4.28
N LEU A 183 -4.45 5.64 -4.09
CA LEU A 183 -5.64 4.97 -4.63
C LEU A 183 -5.58 4.89 -6.16
N LEU A 184 -5.35 6.02 -6.83
CA LEU A 184 -5.25 6.07 -8.29
C LEU A 184 -4.09 5.22 -8.81
N LEU A 185 -2.91 5.34 -8.19
CA LEU A 185 -1.75 4.54 -8.57
C LEU A 185 -1.99 3.04 -8.37
N SER A 186 -2.67 2.63 -7.31
CA SER A 186 -2.97 1.22 -7.07
C SER A 186 -3.93 0.63 -8.12
N PHE A 187 -4.91 1.40 -8.60
CA PHE A 187 -5.76 0.98 -9.73
C PHE A 187 -4.93 0.74 -10.99
N ILE A 188 -4.06 1.67 -11.34
CA ILE A 188 -3.19 1.54 -12.51
C ILE A 188 -2.29 0.31 -12.38
N VAL A 189 -1.65 0.13 -11.23
CA VAL A 189 -0.77 -1.01 -10.94
C VAL A 189 -1.50 -2.35 -11.10
N VAL A 190 -2.73 -2.45 -10.59
CA VAL A 190 -3.52 -3.70 -10.67
C VAL A 190 -3.99 -3.99 -12.08
N ILE A 191 -4.38 -2.95 -12.84
CA ILE A 191 -4.80 -3.12 -14.24
C ILE A 191 -3.62 -3.60 -15.11
N ILE A 192 -2.45 -2.96 -14.99
CA ILE A 192 -1.25 -3.31 -15.76
C ILE A 192 -0.68 -4.66 -15.33
N GLY A 193 -0.63 -4.90 -14.03
CA GLY A 193 -0.12 -6.16 -13.49
C GLY A 193 -1.01 -7.36 -13.80
N GLY A 194 -2.25 -7.10 -14.20
CA GLY A 194 -3.29 -8.09 -14.51
C GLY A 194 -4.08 -8.49 -13.26
N LEU A 195 -5.40 -8.38 -13.38
CA LEU A 195 -6.34 -8.79 -12.34
C LEU A 195 -6.13 -10.27 -11.99
N GLY A 196 -5.79 -10.53 -10.72
CA GLY A 196 -5.56 -11.89 -10.23
C GLY A 196 -4.11 -12.39 -10.30
N SER A 197 -3.18 -11.62 -10.87
CA SER A 197 -1.76 -11.97 -10.94
C SER A 197 -0.95 -11.21 -9.89
N LEU A 198 -0.67 -11.84 -8.74
CA LEU A 198 0.19 -11.23 -7.71
C LEU A 198 1.59 -10.87 -8.25
N PRO A 199 2.31 -11.78 -8.99
CA PRO A 199 3.62 -11.43 -9.54
C PRO A 199 3.56 -10.27 -10.53
N GLY A 200 2.53 -10.23 -11.40
CA GLY A 200 2.32 -9.14 -12.36
C GLY A 200 2.10 -7.80 -11.65
N THR A 201 1.25 -7.76 -10.64
CA THR A 201 0.99 -6.57 -9.84
C THR A 201 2.25 -6.06 -9.13
N VAL A 202 3.08 -6.94 -8.57
CA VAL A 202 4.35 -6.56 -7.94
C VAL A 202 5.32 -5.98 -8.96
N LEU A 203 5.46 -6.59 -10.14
CA LEU A 203 6.31 -6.06 -11.21
C LEU A 203 5.82 -4.70 -11.70
N ALA A 204 4.52 -4.55 -11.93
CA ALA A 204 3.92 -3.28 -12.31
C ALA A 204 4.15 -2.19 -11.25
N ALA A 205 3.99 -2.51 -9.96
CA ALA A 205 4.24 -1.58 -8.86
C ALA A 205 5.69 -1.09 -8.84
N VAL A 206 6.66 -1.99 -9.06
CA VAL A 206 8.08 -1.63 -9.11
C VAL A 206 8.37 -0.76 -10.33
N ILE A 207 7.86 -1.11 -11.51
CA ILE A 207 8.09 -0.33 -12.75
C ILE A 207 7.49 1.06 -12.61
N ILE A 208 6.23 1.18 -12.15
CA ILE A 208 5.56 2.47 -11.99
C ILE A 208 6.24 3.30 -10.91
N GLY A 209 6.58 2.70 -9.77
CA GLY A 209 7.26 3.41 -8.69
C GLY A 209 8.66 3.92 -9.09
N LEU A 210 9.44 3.13 -9.84
CA LEU A 210 10.71 3.58 -10.39
C LEU A 210 10.53 4.68 -11.44
N SER A 211 9.54 4.54 -12.33
CA SER A 211 9.25 5.55 -13.34
C SER A 211 8.83 6.87 -12.70
N ASP A 212 7.94 6.85 -11.72
CA ASP A 212 7.51 8.04 -10.98
C ASP A 212 8.70 8.69 -10.25
N GLY A 213 9.55 7.89 -9.60
CA GLY A 213 10.76 8.36 -8.94
C GLY A 213 11.76 9.00 -9.91
N ILE A 214 12.03 8.40 -11.07
CA ILE A 214 12.95 8.95 -12.09
C ILE A 214 12.38 10.22 -12.70
N ILE A 215 11.10 10.20 -13.11
CA ILE A 215 10.47 11.35 -13.75
C ILE A 215 10.36 12.52 -12.78
N SER A 216 10.12 12.28 -11.49
CA SER A 216 10.04 13.33 -10.46
C SER A 216 11.36 14.06 -10.22
N VAL A 217 12.50 13.45 -10.59
CA VAL A 217 13.82 14.09 -10.53
C VAL A 217 14.02 15.10 -11.66
N PHE A 218 13.53 14.80 -12.86
CA PHE A 218 13.72 15.61 -14.07
C PHE A 218 12.58 16.61 -14.33
N PHE A 219 11.38 16.30 -13.83
CA PHE A 219 10.17 17.09 -14.05
C PHE A 219 9.47 17.40 -12.73
N SER A 220 8.56 18.36 -12.74
CA SER A 220 7.73 18.61 -11.55
C SER A 220 6.89 17.36 -11.21
N PRO A 221 6.60 17.11 -9.92
CA PRO A 221 5.84 15.92 -9.47
C PRO A 221 4.48 15.74 -10.17
N THR A 222 3.84 16.84 -10.56
CA THR A 222 2.56 16.83 -11.29
C THR A 222 2.72 16.31 -12.73
N LEU A 223 3.77 16.77 -13.45
CA LEU A 223 4.07 16.28 -14.79
C LEU A 223 4.52 14.83 -14.78
N ALA A 224 5.24 14.39 -13.74
CA ALA A 224 5.65 13.01 -13.57
C ALA A 224 4.45 12.06 -13.53
N LYS A 225 3.41 12.40 -12.75
CA LYS A 225 2.18 11.62 -12.68
C LYS A 225 1.41 11.56 -14.00
N ILE A 226 1.32 12.69 -14.71
CA ILE A 226 0.66 12.75 -16.03
C ILE A 226 1.40 11.89 -17.05
N LEU A 227 2.73 12.01 -17.11
CA LEU A 227 3.55 11.23 -18.04
C LEU A 227 3.54 9.75 -17.72
N ALA A 228 3.63 9.37 -16.44
CA ALA A 228 3.50 7.98 -16.01
C ALA A 228 2.14 7.39 -16.40
N THR A 229 1.07 8.15 -16.26
CA THR A 229 -0.28 7.72 -16.65
C THR A 229 -0.43 7.58 -18.16
N LEU A 230 0.15 8.50 -18.95
CA LEU A 230 0.15 8.45 -20.42
C LEU A 230 0.97 7.27 -20.96
N LEU A 231 2.15 7.02 -20.37
CA LEU A 231 3.05 5.92 -20.78
C LEU A 231 2.43 4.54 -20.56
N VAL A 232 1.48 4.47 -19.66
CA VAL A 232 0.75 3.28 -19.28
C VAL A 232 -0.55 3.10 -20.08
N GLY A 233 -1.11 4.19 -20.60
CA GLY A 233 -2.34 4.19 -21.40
C GLY A 233 -2.14 3.94 -22.91
N LEU A 234 -0.88 3.83 -23.35
CA LEU A 234 -0.47 3.46 -24.72
C LEU A 234 -0.08 1.98 -24.78
#